data_9ebb4ad9bec314d27b8eb67140548437
#
_entry.id   9ebb4ad9bec314d27b8eb67140548437
#
_cell.length_a   1.000
_cell.length_b   1.000
_cell.length_c   1.000
_cell.angle_alpha   90.00
_cell.angle_beta   90.00
_cell.angle_gamma   90.00
#
_symmetry.space_group_name_H-M   'P 1'
#
loop_
_entity.id
_entity.type
_entity.pdbx_description
1 polymer ?
#
loop_
_entity_poly.entity_id
_entity_poly.type
_entity_poly.pdbx_seq_one_letter_code
_entity_poly.pdbx_strand_id
1 'polypeptide(L)'
;MDNEKLAERLMNGDEKALEEVTRNYTPLVSTIISNVAGGNFSVEDIEETTSDTFITLWYNRQKIQKDKLKGFICCIAKNKAKNKIKSNQRHQDVVSIEGMDFEDGLNVSQEIEDKFISETLRKALDDIGEPDREIIIRHYYYYQSSTVISQKMQMNSETVKSRIKRAKEKLKKILTERGFTR
;
A
#
# COMPACT_ATOMS: atom_id res chain seq x y z
N MET A 1 -14.03 -11.46 7.85
CA MET A 1 -14.85 -10.51 7.07
C MET A 1 -14.79 -10.96 5.62
N ASP A 2 -15.92 -11.24 5.01
CA ASP A 2 -15.96 -11.72 3.61
C ASP A 2 -15.81 -10.52 2.67
N ASN A 3 -14.57 -10.22 2.31
CA ASN A 3 -14.22 -9.09 1.46
C ASN A 3 -14.80 -9.21 0.05
N GLU A 4 -15.04 -10.43 -0.44
CA GLU A 4 -15.59 -10.65 -1.77
C GLU A 4 -17.08 -10.25 -1.81
N LYS A 5 -17.87 -10.68 -0.81
CA LYS A 5 -19.27 -10.26 -0.70
C LYS A 5 -19.41 -8.75 -0.50
N LEU A 6 -18.52 -8.16 0.30
CA LEU A 6 -18.50 -6.72 0.52
C LEU A 6 -18.17 -5.96 -0.77
N ALA A 7 -17.19 -6.44 -1.54
CA ALA A 7 -16.85 -5.90 -2.85
C ALA A 7 -18.03 -5.99 -3.82
N GLU A 8 -18.70 -7.13 -3.88
CA GLU A 8 -19.87 -7.35 -4.76
C GLU A 8 -21.03 -6.41 -4.43
N ARG A 9 -21.35 -6.25 -3.15
CA ARG A 9 -22.36 -5.29 -2.70
C ARG A 9 -21.99 -3.86 -3.09
N LEU A 10 -20.72 -3.47 -2.88
CA LEU A 10 -20.21 -2.15 -3.26
C LEU A 10 -20.32 -1.90 -4.77
N MET A 11 -19.93 -2.88 -5.60
CA MET A 11 -20.03 -2.82 -7.06
C MET A 11 -21.49 -2.63 -7.51
N ASN A 12 -22.44 -3.24 -6.80
CA ASN A 12 -23.87 -3.11 -7.07
C ASN A 12 -24.48 -1.79 -6.56
N GLY A 13 -23.69 -0.91 -5.95
CA GLY A 13 -24.14 0.41 -5.50
C GLY A 13 -24.83 0.39 -4.14
N ASP A 14 -24.57 -0.61 -3.29
CA ASP A 14 -25.10 -0.66 -1.93
C ASP A 14 -24.36 0.36 -1.04
N GLU A 15 -25.07 1.43 -0.66
CA GLU A 15 -24.52 2.49 0.20
C GLU A 15 -24.11 1.98 1.58
N LYS A 16 -24.83 1.00 2.13
CA LYS A 16 -24.46 0.37 3.41
C LYS A 16 -23.14 -0.41 3.30
N ALA A 17 -22.84 -0.97 2.11
CA ALA A 17 -21.53 -1.56 1.87
C ALA A 17 -20.42 -0.51 1.85
N LEU A 18 -20.67 0.70 1.35
CA LEU A 18 -19.71 1.81 1.43
C LEU A 18 -19.46 2.24 2.87
N GLU A 19 -20.52 2.37 3.70
CA GLU A 19 -20.38 2.69 5.12
C GLU A 19 -19.55 1.63 5.86
N GLU A 20 -19.80 0.36 5.57
CA GLU A 20 -19.08 -0.78 6.15
C GLU A 20 -17.60 -0.76 5.73
N VAL A 21 -17.32 -0.55 4.44
CA VAL A 21 -15.96 -0.40 3.92
C VAL A 21 -15.26 0.78 4.57
N THR A 22 -15.90 1.94 4.63
CA THR A 22 -15.34 3.14 5.25
C THR A 22 -14.97 2.88 6.70
N ARG A 23 -15.88 2.36 7.51
CA ARG A 23 -15.63 2.04 8.93
C ARG A 23 -14.45 1.08 9.10
N ASN A 24 -14.40 0.02 8.28
CA ASN A 24 -13.41 -1.04 8.43
C ASN A 24 -12.02 -0.65 7.91
N TYR A 25 -11.95 0.22 6.89
CA TYR A 25 -10.69 0.55 6.23
C TYR A 25 -10.15 1.94 6.55
N THR A 26 -10.88 2.80 7.25
CA THR A 26 -10.38 4.14 7.67
C THR A 26 -9.04 4.06 8.41
N PRO A 27 -8.81 3.17 9.40
CA PRO A 27 -7.52 3.10 10.09
C PRO A 27 -6.37 2.71 9.15
N LEU A 28 -6.62 1.81 8.21
CA LEU A 28 -5.61 1.41 7.22
C LEU A 28 -5.31 2.56 6.24
N VAL A 29 -6.36 3.19 5.71
CA VAL A 29 -6.25 4.29 4.74
C VAL A 29 -5.50 5.47 5.34
N SER A 30 -5.86 5.93 6.54
CA SER A 30 -5.18 7.03 7.23
C SER A 30 -3.72 6.71 7.54
N THR A 31 -3.42 5.47 7.91
CA THR A 31 -2.03 5.01 8.11
C THR A 31 -1.21 5.06 6.83
N ILE A 32 -1.78 4.60 5.70
CA ILE A 32 -1.11 4.65 4.38
C ILE A 32 -0.84 6.11 3.99
N ILE A 33 -1.84 6.98 4.12
CA ILE A 33 -1.72 8.41 3.77
C ILE A 33 -0.64 9.07 4.62
N SER A 34 -0.66 8.89 5.93
CA SER A 34 0.35 9.42 6.86
C SER A 34 1.77 8.93 6.52
N ASN A 35 1.92 7.64 6.22
CA ASN A 35 3.22 7.06 5.85
C ASN A 35 3.74 7.60 4.51
N VAL A 36 2.87 7.77 3.51
CA VAL A 36 3.22 8.36 2.21
C VAL A 36 3.58 9.82 2.37
N ALA A 37 2.85 10.55 3.20
CA ALA A 37 3.09 11.98 3.49
C ALA A 37 4.44 12.21 4.21
N GLY A 38 4.90 11.26 5.02
CA GLY A 38 6.20 11.36 5.69
C GLY A 38 6.33 12.55 6.63
N GLY A 39 5.20 13.01 7.24
CA GLY A 39 5.14 14.16 8.13
C GLY A 39 4.79 15.50 7.44
N ASN A 40 4.54 15.49 6.12
CA ASN A 40 4.21 16.73 5.38
C ASN A 40 2.70 17.06 5.38
N PHE A 41 1.87 16.26 6.03
CA PHE A 41 0.42 16.49 6.12
C PHE A 41 0.03 16.82 7.56
N SER A 42 -0.90 17.77 7.70
CA SER A 42 -1.61 18.02 8.95
C SER A 42 -2.62 16.88 9.22
N VAL A 43 -3.24 16.89 10.39
CA VAL A 43 -4.31 15.93 10.73
C VAL A 43 -5.48 16.11 9.76
N GLU A 44 -5.85 17.36 9.49
CA GLU A 44 -6.93 17.74 8.58
C GLU A 44 -6.64 17.27 7.15
N ASP A 45 -5.39 17.37 6.69
CA ASP A 45 -4.96 16.85 5.38
C ASP A 45 -5.14 15.34 5.27
N ILE A 46 -4.83 14.61 6.35
CA ILE A 46 -5.00 13.15 6.41
C ILE A 46 -6.47 12.78 6.38
N GLU A 47 -7.31 13.47 7.15
CA GLU A 47 -8.76 13.25 7.20
C GLU A 47 -9.43 13.55 5.86
N GLU A 48 -9.11 14.68 5.23
CA GLU A 48 -9.60 15.06 3.91
C GLU A 48 -9.19 14.01 2.85
N THR A 49 -7.91 13.64 2.82
CA THR A 49 -7.40 12.66 1.85
C THR A 49 -7.99 11.27 2.08
N THR A 50 -8.30 10.92 3.33
CA THR A 50 -8.99 9.68 3.70
C THR A 50 -10.42 9.68 3.15
N SER A 51 -11.17 10.75 3.37
CA SER A 51 -12.54 10.93 2.85
C SER A 51 -12.55 10.89 1.33
N ASP A 52 -11.63 11.59 0.68
CA ASP A 52 -11.43 11.60 -0.76
C ASP A 52 -11.13 10.20 -1.33
N THR A 53 -10.46 9.35 -0.56
CA THR A 53 -10.18 7.97 -0.94
C THR A 53 -11.48 7.17 -1.08
N PHE A 54 -12.40 7.27 -0.12
CA PHE A 54 -13.67 6.54 -0.17
C PHE A 54 -14.64 7.10 -1.21
N ILE A 55 -14.65 8.42 -1.41
CA ILE A 55 -15.40 9.06 -2.50
C ILE A 55 -14.88 8.53 -3.85
N THR A 56 -13.58 8.47 -4.04
CA THR A 56 -12.98 7.96 -5.27
C THR A 56 -13.23 6.46 -5.46
N LEU A 57 -13.21 5.68 -4.38
CA LEU A 57 -13.61 4.27 -4.39
C LEU A 57 -15.04 4.10 -4.91
N TRP A 58 -15.98 4.89 -4.40
CA TRP A 58 -17.37 4.85 -4.80
C TRP A 58 -17.57 5.14 -6.29
N TYR A 59 -16.95 6.20 -6.79
CA TYR A 59 -17.04 6.55 -8.21
C TYR A 59 -16.38 5.51 -9.13
N ASN A 60 -15.39 4.76 -8.64
CA ASN A 60 -14.69 3.74 -9.40
C ASN A 60 -15.09 2.31 -9.04
N ARG A 61 -16.19 2.12 -8.30
CA ARG A 61 -16.61 0.81 -7.75
C ARG A 61 -16.75 -0.28 -8.80
N GLN A 62 -17.12 0.07 -10.05
CA GLN A 62 -17.24 -0.86 -11.15
C GLN A 62 -15.90 -1.46 -11.63
N LYS A 63 -14.77 -0.84 -11.23
CA LYS A 63 -13.42 -1.32 -11.55
C LYS A 63 -12.85 -2.26 -10.50
N ILE A 64 -13.59 -2.50 -9.41
CA ILE A 64 -13.16 -3.38 -8.33
C ILE A 64 -13.16 -4.82 -8.84
N GLN A 65 -12.09 -5.55 -8.57
CA GLN A 65 -12.06 -7.01 -8.66
C GLN A 65 -12.44 -7.56 -7.29
N LYS A 66 -13.37 -8.54 -7.25
CA LYS A 66 -13.99 -9.03 -6.00
C LYS A 66 -12.97 -9.43 -4.94
N ASP A 67 -11.91 -10.11 -5.35
CA ASP A 67 -10.81 -10.60 -4.52
C ASP A 67 -9.76 -9.53 -4.17
N LYS A 68 -9.83 -8.33 -4.78
CA LYS A 68 -8.80 -7.27 -4.65
C LYS A 68 -9.30 -5.97 -4.02
N LEU A 69 -10.44 -5.98 -3.32
CA LEU A 69 -11.01 -4.78 -2.71
C LEU A 69 -9.98 -4.01 -1.85
N LYS A 70 -9.30 -4.72 -0.94
CA LYS A 70 -8.28 -4.12 -0.06
C LYS A 70 -7.13 -3.49 -0.86
N GLY A 71 -6.60 -4.20 -1.85
CA GLY A 71 -5.53 -3.69 -2.72
C GLY A 71 -5.95 -2.47 -3.51
N PHE A 72 -7.20 -2.45 -4.01
CA PHE A 72 -7.76 -1.33 -4.74
C PHE A 72 -7.89 -0.08 -3.86
N ILE A 73 -8.39 -0.22 -2.62
CA ILE A 73 -8.46 0.87 -1.63
C ILE A 73 -7.05 1.42 -1.33
N CYS A 74 -6.09 0.54 -1.04
CA CYS A 74 -4.70 0.93 -0.77
C CYS A 74 -4.07 1.70 -1.94
N CYS A 75 -4.36 1.29 -3.18
CA CYS A 75 -3.90 1.96 -4.39
C CYS A 75 -4.46 3.38 -4.50
N ILE A 76 -5.77 3.55 -4.27
CA ILE A 76 -6.42 4.88 -4.28
C ILE A 76 -5.80 5.77 -3.21
N ALA A 77 -5.71 5.30 -1.96
CA ALA A 77 -5.15 6.04 -0.84
C ALA A 77 -3.73 6.56 -1.14
N LYS A 78 -2.86 5.67 -1.63
CA LYS A 78 -1.49 6.01 -1.99
C LYS A 78 -1.42 7.05 -3.12
N ASN A 79 -2.27 6.92 -4.14
CA ASN A 79 -2.32 7.87 -5.26
C ASN A 79 -2.85 9.23 -4.82
N LYS A 80 -3.88 9.27 -3.99
CA LYS A 80 -4.42 10.51 -3.41
C LYS A 80 -3.35 11.25 -2.60
N ALA A 81 -2.68 10.55 -1.68
CA ALA A 81 -1.60 11.15 -0.90
C ALA A 81 -0.47 11.70 -1.77
N LYS A 82 -0.02 10.96 -2.80
CA LYS A 82 1.00 11.43 -3.74
C LYS A 82 0.56 12.68 -4.53
N ASN A 83 -0.70 12.70 -4.98
CA ASN A 83 -1.23 13.82 -5.74
C ASN A 83 -1.33 15.07 -4.85
N LYS A 84 -1.74 14.93 -3.58
CA LYS A 84 -1.78 16.03 -2.62
C LYS A 84 -0.38 16.57 -2.32
N ILE A 85 0.63 15.69 -2.17
CA ILE A 85 2.03 16.12 -2.04
C ILE A 85 2.46 16.96 -3.25
N LYS A 86 2.18 16.47 -4.47
CA LYS A 86 2.51 17.20 -5.71
C LYS A 86 1.78 18.55 -5.81
N SER A 87 0.54 18.62 -5.37
CA SER A 87 -0.25 19.86 -5.34
C SER A 87 0.35 20.86 -4.34
N ASN A 88 0.66 20.41 -3.14
CA ASN A 88 1.27 21.26 -2.10
C ASN A 88 2.67 21.75 -2.53
N GLN A 89 3.44 20.94 -3.26
CA GLN A 89 4.76 21.30 -3.79
C GLN A 89 4.70 22.28 -4.97
N ARG A 90 3.61 22.29 -5.76
CA ARG A 90 3.43 23.31 -6.82
C ARG A 90 3.22 24.72 -6.27
N HIS A 91 2.87 24.84 -5.01
CA HIS A 91 2.82 26.10 -4.27
C HIS A 91 4.14 26.45 -3.57
N GLN A 92 5.11 25.52 -3.59
CA GLN A 92 6.49 25.71 -3.09
C GLN A 92 7.42 25.05 -4.11
N ASP A 93 8.17 25.85 -4.87
CA ASP A 93 9.09 25.46 -5.96
C ASP A 93 9.62 24.02 -6.00
N VAL A 94 9.25 23.34 -7.07
CA VAL A 94 9.89 22.26 -7.84
C VAL A 94 10.85 21.29 -7.11
N VAL A 95 10.37 20.09 -6.82
CA VAL A 95 11.19 18.86 -6.90
C VAL A 95 10.37 17.74 -7.56
N SER A 96 10.87 17.25 -8.69
CA SER A 96 10.26 16.20 -9.50
C SER A 96 10.27 14.85 -8.78
N ILE A 97 9.09 14.21 -8.69
CA ILE A 97 8.95 12.82 -8.26
C ILE A 97 8.52 12.00 -9.47
N GLU A 98 9.47 11.32 -10.10
CA GLU A 98 9.22 10.36 -11.16
C GLU A 98 8.68 9.02 -10.62
N GLY A 99 7.70 8.54 -11.36
CA GLY A 99 7.24 7.18 -11.63
C GLY A 99 7.46 6.06 -10.59
N MET A 100 6.37 5.55 -10.06
CA MET A 100 6.30 4.18 -9.55
C MET A 100 5.15 3.46 -10.24
N ASP A 101 5.51 2.47 -11.05
CA ASP A 101 4.57 1.50 -11.62
C ASP A 101 3.98 0.62 -10.52
N PHE A 102 2.67 0.38 -10.61
CA PHE A 102 1.94 -0.48 -9.71
C PHE A 102 1.86 -1.89 -10.29
N GLU A 103 2.64 -2.79 -9.72
CA GLU A 103 2.35 -4.22 -9.80
C GLU A 103 1.64 -4.70 -8.53
N ASP A 104 0.64 -5.50 -8.75
CA ASP A 104 -0.27 -6.21 -7.87
C ASP A 104 0.10 -6.37 -6.39
N GLY A 105 -0.82 -5.90 -5.53
CA GLY A 105 -0.82 -6.18 -4.10
C GLY A 105 -1.19 -7.63 -3.80
N LEU A 106 -0.52 -8.20 -2.81
CA LEU A 106 -0.76 -9.54 -2.27
C LEU A 106 -2.22 -9.71 -1.83
N ASN A 107 -2.88 -10.72 -2.36
CA ASN A 107 -4.18 -11.20 -1.92
C ASN A 107 -4.06 -11.93 -0.59
N VAL A 108 -4.92 -11.59 0.36
CA VAL A 108 -5.04 -12.30 1.63
C VAL A 108 -6.50 -12.69 1.82
N SER A 109 -6.82 -13.95 1.63
CA SER A 109 -8.09 -14.54 2.02
C SER A 109 -7.86 -15.79 2.89
N GLN A 110 -8.58 -15.81 4.04
CA GLN A 110 -8.82 -16.88 5.01
C GLN A 110 -7.82 -17.04 6.18
N GLU A 111 -8.36 -17.02 7.41
CA GLU A 111 -7.62 -16.93 8.68
C GLU A 111 -6.64 -18.09 8.99
N ILE A 112 -6.79 -19.25 8.41
CA ILE A 112 -5.89 -20.40 8.62
C ILE A 112 -4.75 -20.42 7.60
N GLU A 113 -5.04 -20.10 6.35
CA GLU A 113 -4.03 -19.80 5.33
C GLU A 113 -3.22 -18.57 5.71
N ASP A 114 -3.85 -17.54 6.34
CA ASP A 114 -3.20 -16.31 6.78
C ASP A 114 -2.06 -16.55 7.78
N LYS A 115 -2.20 -17.48 8.72
CA LYS A 115 -1.13 -17.80 9.68
C LYS A 115 0.04 -18.50 9.01
N PHE A 116 -0.22 -19.45 8.12
CA PHE A 116 0.81 -20.18 7.39
C PHE A 116 1.53 -19.24 6.39
N ILE A 117 0.77 -18.45 5.65
CA ILE A 117 1.29 -17.43 4.71
C ILE A 117 2.10 -16.38 5.49
N SER A 118 1.60 -15.90 6.62
CA SER A 118 2.28 -14.94 7.48
C SER A 118 3.61 -15.48 8.02
N GLU A 119 3.65 -16.73 8.48
CA GLU A 119 4.86 -17.35 9.00
C GLU A 119 5.88 -17.61 7.90
N THR A 120 5.45 -18.11 6.74
CA THR A 120 6.33 -18.36 5.59
C THR A 120 6.88 -17.07 5.00
N LEU A 121 6.05 -16.02 4.92
CA LEU A 121 6.49 -14.69 4.50
C LEU A 121 7.50 -14.11 5.49
N ARG A 122 7.26 -14.25 6.80
CA ARG A 122 8.21 -13.80 7.83
C ARG A 122 9.56 -14.49 7.70
N LYS A 123 9.58 -15.81 7.57
CA LYS A 123 10.82 -16.58 7.34
C LYS A 123 11.52 -16.16 6.04
N ALA A 124 10.76 -15.91 4.97
CA ALA A 124 11.33 -15.47 3.71
C ALA A 124 11.93 -14.05 3.81
N LEU A 125 11.32 -13.16 4.60
CA LEU A 125 11.87 -11.83 4.91
C LEU A 125 13.13 -11.93 5.77
N ASP A 126 13.18 -12.87 6.73
CA ASP A 126 14.39 -13.10 7.54
C ASP A 126 15.56 -13.60 6.66
N ASP A 127 15.30 -14.45 5.66
CA ASP A 127 16.30 -14.97 4.71
C ASP A 127 16.84 -13.90 3.74
N ILE A 128 16.10 -12.85 3.51
CA ILE A 128 16.60 -11.72 2.70
C ILE A 128 17.79 -11.06 3.39
N GLY A 129 17.72 -10.93 4.72
CA GLY A 129 18.73 -10.30 5.57
C GLY A 129 18.67 -8.77 5.54
N GLU A 130 19.34 -8.17 6.54
CA GLU A 130 19.44 -6.71 6.65
C GLU A 130 20.51 -6.15 5.68
N PRO A 131 20.37 -4.94 5.15
CA PRO A 131 19.29 -3.98 5.38
C PRO A 131 18.07 -4.16 4.43
N ASP A 132 18.13 -5.13 3.54
CA ASP A 132 17.11 -5.32 2.48
C ASP A 132 15.74 -5.71 3.06
N ARG A 133 15.73 -6.48 4.17
CA ARG A 133 14.53 -6.83 4.93
C ARG A 133 13.80 -5.57 5.43
N GLU A 134 14.53 -4.69 6.10
CA GLU A 134 13.97 -3.44 6.64
C GLU A 134 13.44 -2.54 5.50
N ILE A 135 14.18 -2.43 4.39
CA ILE A 135 13.78 -1.65 3.21
C ILE A 135 12.46 -2.19 2.62
N ILE A 136 12.31 -3.50 2.47
CA ILE A 136 11.10 -4.14 1.96
C ILE A 136 9.93 -3.90 2.90
N ILE A 137 10.10 -4.07 4.21
CA ILE A 137 9.05 -3.82 5.20
C ILE A 137 8.62 -2.35 5.15
N ARG A 138 9.56 -1.41 5.13
CA ARG A 138 9.25 0.03 5.03
C ARG A 138 8.50 0.36 3.75
N HIS A 139 8.92 -0.21 2.63
CA HIS A 139 8.35 0.11 1.33
C HIS A 139 6.95 -0.51 1.13
N TYR A 140 6.78 -1.79 1.44
CA TYR A 140 5.55 -2.53 1.13
C TYR A 140 4.54 -2.55 2.29
N TYR A 141 5.00 -2.61 3.53
CA TYR A 141 4.12 -2.66 4.69
C TYR A 141 3.79 -1.26 5.21
N TYR A 142 4.82 -0.42 5.41
CA TYR A 142 4.62 0.97 5.86
C TYR A 142 4.37 1.96 4.71
N TYR A 143 4.39 1.53 3.46
CA TYR A 143 4.16 2.35 2.26
C TYR A 143 5.07 3.59 2.16
N GLN A 144 6.25 3.55 2.77
CA GLN A 144 7.21 4.66 2.73
C GLN A 144 7.85 4.80 1.36
N SER A 145 8.03 6.06 0.92
CA SER A 145 8.76 6.35 -0.33
C SER A 145 10.26 6.05 -0.18
N SER A 146 10.95 5.83 -1.32
CA SER A 146 12.41 5.64 -1.31
C SER A 146 13.15 6.81 -0.68
N THR A 147 12.63 8.04 -0.81
CA THR A 147 13.19 9.25 -0.18
C THR A 147 13.06 9.18 1.34
N VAL A 148 11.89 8.82 1.88
CA VAL A 148 11.69 8.66 3.33
C VAL A 148 12.56 7.53 3.89
N ILE A 149 12.66 6.40 3.17
CA ILE A 149 13.51 5.28 3.56
C ILE A 149 14.99 5.70 3.56
N SER A 150 15.45 6.43 2.52
CA SER A 150 16.83 6.89 2.41
C SER A 150 17.23 7.79 3.58
N GLN A 151 16.36 8.70 4.00
CA GLN A 151 16.58 9.56 5.16
C GLN A 151 16.65 8.74 6.46
N LYS A 152 15.69 7.83 6.68
CA LYS A 152 15.64 7.03 7.91
C LYS A 152 16.79 6.04 8.06
N MET A 153 17.26 5.49 6.94
CA MET A 153 18.34 4.50 6.93
C MET A 153 19.71 5.10 6.59
N GLN A 154 19.80 6.43 6.44
CA GLN A 154 21.03 7.17 6.08
C GLN A 154 21.70 6.60 4.82
N MET A 155 20.90 6.27 3.80
CA MET A 155 21.34 5.72 2.52
C MET A 155 21.04 6.68 1.39
N ASN A 156 21.74 6.54 0.27
CA ASN A 156 21.38 7.26 -0.96
C ASN A 156 20.06 6.72 -1.54
N SER A 157 19.19 7.61 -2.03
CA SER A 157 17.87 7.26 -2.57
C SER A 157 17.94 6.27 -3.75
N GLU A 158 18.94 6.41 -4.63
CA GLU A 158 19.16 5.47 -5.74
C GLU A 158 19.59 4.08 -5.24
N THR A 159 20.40 4.07 -4.16
CA THR A 159 20.75 2.81 -3.48
C THR A 159 19.51 2.13 -2.93
N VAL A 160 18.59 2.88 -2.29
CA VAL A 160 17.34 2.33 -1.77
C VAL A 160 16.48 1.77 -2.89
N LYS A 161 16.30 2.51 -4.01
CA LYS A 161 15.54 2.05 -5.19
C LYS A 161 16.09 0.73 -5.75
N SER A 162 17.42 0.67 -5.95
CA SER A 162 18.08 -0.53 -6.47
C SER A 162 17.98 -1.73 -5.51
N ARG A 163 18.03 -1.49 -4.20
CA ARG A 163 17.83 -2.51 -3.16
C ARG A 163 16.39 -3.02 -3.13
N ILE A 164 15.40 -2.14 -3.23
CA ILE A 164 13.98 -2.54 -3.33
C ILE A 164 13.80 -3.52 -4.49
N LYS A 165 14.31 -3.19 -5.69
CA LYS A 165 14.20 -4.05 -6.86
C LYS A 165 14.83 -5.43 -6.62
N ARG A 166 16.09 -5.47 -6.17
CA ARG A 166 16.81 -6.73 -5.91
C ARG A 166 16.19 -7.56 -4.79
N ALA A 167 15.78 -6.91 -3.70
CA ALA A 167 15.15 -7.60 -2.58
C ALA A 167 13.77 -8.16 -2.96
N LYS A 168 12.98 -7.46 -3.81
CA LYS A 168 11.72 -8.00 -4.38
C LYS A 168 11.98 -9.26 -5.20
N GLU A 169 12.99 -9.24 -6.07
CA GLU A 169 13.36 -10.42 -6.88
C GLU A 169 13.82 -11.59 -6.02
N LYS A 170 14.66 -11.33 -5.01
CA LYS A 170 15.12 -12.34 -4.04
C LYS A 170 13.95 -12.95 -3.25
N LEU A 171 13.03 -12.08 -2.76
CA LEU A 171 11.84 -12.52 -2.04
C LEU A 171 10.94 -13.39 -2.91
N LYS A 172 10.70 -12.98 -4.16
CA LYS A 172 9.92 -13.75 -5.12
C LYS A 172 10.51 -15.15 -5.32
N LYS A 173 11.82 -15.26 -5.50
CA LYS A 173 12.53 -16.54 -5.66
C LYS A 173 12.33 -17.43 -4.44
N ILE A 174 12.59 -16.92 -3.23
CA ILE A 174 12.45 -17.67 -1.96
C ILE A 174 10.99 -18.16 -1.78
N LEU A 175 10.00 -17.31 -2.05
CA LEU A 175 8.59 -17.68 -1.94
C LEU A 175 8.19 -18.74 -2.97
N THR A 176 8.68 -18.65 -4.21
CA THR A 176 8.44 -19.67 -5.25
C THR A 176 9.03 -21.03 -4.86
N GLU A 177 10.25 -21.05 -4.33
CA GLU A 177 10.92 -22.26 -3.83
C GLU A 177 10.17 -22.90 -2.64
N ARG A 178 9.38 -22.12 -1.90
CA ARG A 178 8.52 -22.55 -0.79
C ARG A 178 7.09 -22.89 -1.21
N GLY A 179 6.83 -22.99 -2.52
CA GLY A 179 5.53 -23.42 -3.05
C GLY A 179 4.53 -22.28 -3.30
N PHE A 180 4.90 -21.01 -3.10
CA PHE A 180 4.08 -19.87 -3.51
C PHE A 180 4.30 -19.60 -4.99
N THR A 181 3.59 -20.33 -5.85
CA THR A 181 3.50 -20.04 -7.30
C THR A 181 2.21 -19.28 -7.57
N ARG A 182 2.33 -18.21 -8.31
CA ARG A 182 1.19 -17.52 -8.92
C ARG A 182 1.05 -17.98 -10.35
#